data_4897a2a939f26b0672128a4e3e2f3d5b
#
_entry.id   4897a2a939f26b0672128a4e3e2f3d5b
#
_cell.length_a   1.000
_cell.length_b   1.000
_cell.length_c   1.000
_cell.angle_alpha   90.00
_cell.angle_beta   90.00
_cell.angle_gamma   90.00
#
_symmetry.space_group_name_H-M   'P 1'
#
loop_
_entity.id
_entity.type
_entity.pdbx_description
1 polymer ?
#
loop_
_entity_poly.entity_id
_entity_poly.type
_entity_poly.pdbx_seq_one_letter_code
_entity_poly.pdbx_strand_id
1 'polypeptide(L)'
;NPGLIIGAVGFTIILLAAIFIPMFSSVSPNAMTVTERFQAPCAKYIFGTDEFGRDVFTRLMYGARVSLWVGGCVAAFSCILGTIIGVYASYFKILDQILMRICDGLIAIPGILLAIALIAALGTSSWNVVLALTIVYTPSVARTVRASAMVIKEQPYVEAAKVQGFSNFKILWKLILPGVISPLT
;
A
#
# COMPACT_ATOMS: atom_id res chain seq x y z
N ASN A 1 17.71 18.00 -4.99
CA ASN A 1 16.44 18.67 -4.73
C ASN A 1 16.22 18.74 -3.20
N PRO A 2 16.33 19.96 -2.59
CA PRO A 2 16.28 20.11 -1.12
C PRO A 2 14.95 19.60 -0.53
N GLY A 3 13.84 19.76 -1.24
CA GLY A 3 12.53 19.25 -0.77
C GLY A 3 12.48 17.73 -0.63
N LEU A 4 13.15 16.99 -1.51
CA LEU A 4 13.24 15.54 -1.42
C LEU A 4 14.05 15.10 -0.19
N ILE A 5 15.15 15.82 0.11
CA ILE A 5 15.98 15.51 1.28
C ILE A 5 15.19 15.79 2.57
N ILE A 6 14.52 16.95 2.66
CA ILE A 6 13.69 17.29 3.83
C ILE A 6 12.57 16.28 4.03
N GLY A 7 11.88 15.89 2.94
CA GLY A 7 10.82 14.89 3.00
C GLY A 7 11.34 13.50 3.42
N ALA A 8 12.46 13.07 2.86
CA ALA A 8 13.07 11.78 3.22
C ALA A 8 13.55 11.75 4.67
N VAL A 9 14.18 12.82 5.15
CA VAL A 9 14.61 12.94 6.55
C VAL A 9 13.42 12.93 7.50
N GLY A 10 12.38 13.74 7.21
CA GLY A 10 11.16 13.77 8.02
C GLY A 10 10.45 12.42 8.07
N PHE A 11 10.30 11.75 6.92
CA PHE A 11 9.74 10.40 6.86
C PHE A 11 10.54 9.38 7.66
N THR A 12 11.89 9.43 7.55
CA THR A 12 12.77 8.52 8.27
C THR A 12 12.65 8.72 9.78
N ILE A 13 12.57 9.97 10.25
CA ILE A 13 12.40 10.28 11.68
C ILE A 13 11.08 9.70 12.19
N ILE A 14 9.98 9.91 11.47
CA ILE A 14 8.66 9.37 11.85
C ILE A 14 8.70 7.83 11.86
N LEU A 15 9.30 7.22 10.85
CA LEU A 15 9.42 5.76 10.73
C LEU A 15 10.21 5.19 11.93
N LEU A 16 11.37 5.77 12.24
CA LEU A 16 12.19 5.33 13.37
C LEU A 16 11.47 5.54 14.71
N ALA A 17 10.82 6.68 14.90
CA ALA A 17 10.03 6.95 16.10
C ALA A 17 8.88 5.93 16.27
N ALA A 18 8.12 5.65 15.22
CA ALA A 18 7.02 4.68 15.27
C ALA A 18 7.48 3.24 15.54
N ILE A 19 8.70 2.87 15.15
CA ILE A 19 9.26 1.54 15.41
C ILE A 19 9.87 1.46 16.81
N PHE A 20 10.76 2.40 17.15
CA PHE A 20 11.59 2.30 18.35
C PHE A 20 10.87 2.75 19.61
N ILE A 21 10.06 3.83 19.58
CA ILE A 21 9.39 4.31 20.78
C ILE A 21 8.47 3.24 21.40
N PRO A 22 7.59 2.55 20.63
CA PRO A 22 6.80 1.46 21.19
C PRO A 22 7.62 0.25 21.70
N MET A 23 8.84 0.04 21.20
CA MET A 23 9.70 -1.06 21.66
C MET A 23 10.33 -0.77 23.03
N PHE A 24 10.63 0.51 23.32
CA PHE A 24 11.25 0.92 24.57
C PHE A 24 10.25 1.46 25.60
N SER A 25 9.01 1.73 25.20
CA SER A 25 7.95 2.19 26.10
C SER A 25 7.38 1.03 26.90
N SER A 26 7.45 1.14 28.23
CA SER A 26 6.76 0.24 29.15
C SER A 26 5.28 0.59 29.35
N VAL A 27 4.83 1.72 28.79
CA VAL A 27 3.46 2.22 28.95
C VAL A 27 2.55 1.60 27.87
N SER A 28 1.48 0.93 28.28
CA SER A 28 0.48 0.43 27.35
C SER A 28 -0.32 1.59 26.74
N PRO A 29 -0.56 1.58 25.40
CA PRO A 29 -1.37 2.60 24.73
C PRO A 29 -2.84 2.62 25.21
N ASN A 30 -3.27 1.56 25.90
CA ASN A 30 -4.62 1.41 26.43
C ASN A 30 -4.67 1.57 27.96
N ALA A 31 -3.56 1.89 28.63
CA ALA A 31 -3.54 2.14 30.06
C ALA A 31 -4.40 3.39 30.36
N MET A 32 -5.42 3.25 31.21
CA MET A 32 -6.34 4.32 31.58
C MET A 32 -6.09 4.74 33.00
N THR A 33 -5.89 6.05 33.23
CA THR A 33 -5.77 6.65 34.56
C THR A 33 -6.84 7.75 34.69
N VAL A 34 -8.01 7.36 35.15
CA VAL A 34 -9.21 8.22 35.18
C VAL A 34 -9.00 9.53 35.95
N THR A 35 -8.11 9.53 36.94
CA THR A 35 -7.76 10.71 37.74
C THR A 35 -6.87 11.71 36.97
N GLU A 36 -6.26 11.29 35.87
CA GLU A 36 -5.33 12.08 35.06
C GLU A 36 -5.92 12.42 33.67
N ARG A 37 -7.24 12.63 33.61
CA ARG A 37 -7.96 13.03 32.39
C ARG A 37 -7.61 14.45 31.97
N PHE A 38 -7.52 14.69 30.66
CA PHE A 38 -7.32 16.01 30.06
C PHE A 38 -6.16 16.79 30.64
N GLN A 39 -5.10 16.10 31.10
CA GLN A 39 -3.90 16.78 31.53
C GLN A 39 -3.22 17.46 30.36
N ALA A 40 -2.79 18.70 30.59
CA ALA A 40 -1.96 19.43 29.63
C ALA A 40 -0.59 18.76 29.45
N PRO A 41 0.11 19.02 28.34
CA PRO A 41 1.48 18.55 28.13
C PRO A 41 2.37 18.85 29.31
N CYS A 42 3.05 17.82 29.82
CA CYS A 42 3.97 17.89 30.96
C CYS A 42 5.11 16.87 30.81
N ALA A 43 6.07 16.90 31.73
CA ALA A 43 7.24 15.98 31.68
C ALA A 43 6.83 14.49 31.71
N LYS A 44 5.71 14.15 32.36
CA LYS A 44 5.17 12.77 32.38
C LYS A 44 4.39 12.43 31.12
N TYR A 45 3.64 13.38 30.56
CA TYR A 45 2.80 13.23 29.38
C TYR A 45 3.15 14.29 28.33
N ILE A 46 4.01 13.92 27.38
CA ILE A 46 4.59 14.86 26.39
C ILE A 46 3.48 15.58 25.59
N PHE A 47 2.41 14.88 25.21
CA PHE A 47 1.25 15.44 24.50
C PHE A 47 -0.01 15.48 25.38
N GLY A 48 0.15 15.37 26.69
CA GLY A 48 -1.00 15.31 27.61
C GLY A 48 -1.74 13.99 27.55
N THR A 49 -2.95 13.98 28.14
CA THR A 49 -3.81 12.81 28.23
C THR A 49 -5.17 13.06 27.60
N ASP A 50 -5.81 11.98 27.12
CA ASP A 50 -7.15 12.02 26.53
C ASP A 50 -8.27 11.98 27.60
N GLU A 51 -9.52 11.86 27.12
CA GLU A 51 -10.73 11.77 27.94
C GLU A 51 -10.78 10.56 28.89
N PHE A 52 -9.94 9.55 28.66
CA PHE A 52 -9.81 8.38 29.52
C PHE A 52 -8.52 8.39 30.37
N GLY A 53 -7.75 9.48 30.33
CA GLY A 53 -6.46 9.59 31.01
C GLY A 53 -5.35 8.75 30.37
N ARG A 54 -5.47 8.42 29.08
CA ARG A 54 -4.46 7.67 28.31
C ARG A 54 -3.43 8.63 27.74
N ASP A 55 -2.16 8.25 27.72
CA ASP A 55 -1.07 9.04 27.15
C ASP A 55 -1.24 9.19 25.62
N VAL A 56 -1.45 10.41 25.15
CA VAL A 56 -1.68 10.74 23.74
C VAL A 56 -0.42 10.45 22.91
N PHE A 57 0.78 10.72 23.44
CA PHE A 57 2.02 10.48 22.72
C PHE A 57 2.27 8.98 22.47
N THR A 58 2.11 8.15 23.48
CA THR A 58 2.22 6.69 23.33
C THR A 58 1.20 6.16 22.31
N ARG A 59 -0.06 6.60 22.39
CA ARG A 59 -1.10 6.20 21.45
C ARG A 59 -0.77 6.62 20.01
N LEU A 60 -0.22 7.82 19.83
CA LEU A 60 0.18 8.31 18.51
C LEU A 60 1.28 7.42 17.90
N MET A 61 2.28 7.04 18.68
CA MET A 61 3.38 6.20 18.21
C MET A 61 2.92 4.78 17.86
N TYR A 62 2.06 4.17 18.67
CA TYR A 62 1.47 2.88 18.35
C TYR A 62 0.54 2.94 17.12
N GLY A 63 -0.26 4.01 17.01
CA GLY A 63 -1.11 4.26 15.84
C GLY A 63 -0.29 4.43 14.55
N ALA A 64 0.79 5.20 14.60
CA ALA A 64 1.72 5.39 13.49
C ALA A 64 2.34 4.05 13.04
N ARG A 65 2.76 3.20 13.98
CA ARG A 65 3.30 1.86 13.68
C ARG A 65 2.27 1.00 12.93
N VAL A 66 1.02 0.97 13.39
CA VAL A 66 -0.05 0.21 12.73
C VAL A 66 -0.32 0.77 11.34
N SER A 67 -0.41 2.09 11.19
CA SER A 67 -0.65 2.75 9.90
C SER A 67 0.46 2.47 8.88
N LEU A 68 1.72 2.56 9.30
CA LEU A 68 2.88 2.25 8.46
C LEU A 68 2.91 0.78 8.04
N TRP A 69 2.60 -0.13 8.96
CA TRP A 69 2.52 -1.56 8.67
C TRP A 69 1.40 -1.87 7.66
N VAL A 70 0.18 -1.36 7.91
CA VAL A 70 -0.96 -1.54 7.00
C VAL A 70 -0.65 -0.94 5.63
N GLY A 71 -0.16 0.31 5.58
CA GLY A 71 0.18 0.98 4.33
C GLY A 71 1.27 0.24 3.55
N GLY A 72 2.31 -0.22 4.22
CA GLY A 72 3.38 -1.02 3.61
C GLY A 72 2.88 -2.35 3.03
N CYS A 73 2.05 -3.09 3.78
CA CYS A 73 1.42 -4.32 3.29
C CYS A 73 0.51 -4.07 2.08
N VAL A 74 -0.36 -3.05 2.16
CA VAL A 74 -1.26 -2.69 1.05
C VAL A 74 -0.47 -2.31 -0.19
N ALA A 75 0.56 -1.49 -0.05
CA ALA A 75 1.43 -1.11 -1.18
C ALA A 75 2.09 -2.35 -1.80
N ALA A 76 2.69 -3.22 -0.99
CA ALA A 76 3.34 -4.43 -1.48
C ALA A 76 2.35 -5.37 -2.21
N PHE A 77 1.22 -5.69 -1.59
CA PHE A 77 0.26 -6.61 -2.18
C PHE A 77 -0.43 -6.04 -3.41
N SER A 78 -0.83 -4.76 -3.41
CA SER A 78 -1.44 -4.14 -4.59
C SER A 78 -0.45 -3.99 -5.74
N CYS A 79 0.83 -3.68 -5.47
CA CYS A 79 1.88 -3.69 -6.49
C CYS A 79 2.09 -5.07 -7.08
N ILE A 80 2.21 -6.11 -6.25
CA ILE A 80 2.41 -7.49 -6.74
C ILE A 80 1.23 -7.95 -7.58
N LEU A 81 0.00 -7.88 -7.03
CA LEU A 81 -1.20 -8.33 -7.71
C LEU A 81 -1.50 -7.48 -8.95
N GLY A 82 -1.39 -6.16 -8.83
CA GLY A 82 -1.61 -5.24 -9.95
C GLY A 82 -0.60 -5.45 -11.08
N THR A 83 0.67 -5.72 -10.74
CA THR A 83 1.69 -6.03 -11.74
C THR A 83 1.40 -7.33 -12.47
N ILE A 84 1.06 -8.38 -11.74
CA ILE A 84 0.69 -9.67 -12.34
C ILE A 84 -0.51 -9.47 -13.28
N ILE A 85 -1.59 -8.88 -12.79
CA ILE A 85 -2.82 -8.63 -13.57
C ILE A 85 -2.51 -7.79 -14.82
N GLY A 86 -1.78 -6.67 -14.66
CA GLY A 86 -1.47 -5.74 -15.75
C GLY A 86 -0.59 -6.36 -16.83
N VAL A 87 0.47 -7.09 -16.45
CA VAL A 87 1.37 -7.76 -17.38
C VAL A 87 0.65 -8.84 -18.18
N TYR A 88 -0.16 -9.69 -17.51
CA TYR A 88 -0.92 -10.74 -18.21
C TYR A 88 -2.03 -10.14 -19.11
N ALA A 89 -2.73 -9.12 -18.65
CA ALA A 89 -3.74 -8.43 -19.46
C ALA A 89 -3.11 -7.78 -20.71
N SER A 90 -1.93 -7.15 -20.62
CA SER A 90 -1.26 -6.55 -21.78
C SER A 90 -0.91 -7.54 -22.87
N TYR A 91 -0.66 -8.78 -22.52
CA TYR A 91 -0.14 -9.79 -23.45
C TYR A 91 -1.26 -10.66 -24.05
N PHE A 92 -2.22 -11.11 -23.23
CA PHE A 92 -3.29 -12.02 -23.63
C PHE A 92 -4.62 -11.29 -23.79
N LYS A 93 -5.14 -11.17 -25.04
CA LYS A 93 -6.35 -10.43 -25.36
C LYS A 93 -7.60 -10.91 -24.58
N ILE A 94 -7.73 -12.21 -24.34
CA ILE A 94 -8.87 -12.77 -23.58
C ILE A 94 -8.79 -12.36 -22.11
N LEU A 95 -7.58 -12.47 -21.50
CA LEU A 95 -7.35 -12.04 -20.12
C LEU A 95 -7.54 -10.53 -19.97
N ASP A 96 -7.14 -9.74 -20.96
CA ASP A 96 -7.39 -8.31 -20.98
C ASP A 96 -8.87 -7.98 -20.84
N GLN A 97 -9.71 -8.59 -21.69
CA GLN A 97 -11.15 -8.35 -21.66
C GLN A 97 -11.82 -8.72 -20.33
N ILE A 98 -11.37 -9.81 -19.69
CA ILE A 98 -11.95 -10.28 -18.43
C ILE A 98 -11.41 -9.47 -17.25
N LEU A 99 -10.08 -9.39 -17.12
CA LEU A 99 -9.44 -8.76 -15.96
C LEU A 99 -9.72 -7.25 -15.92
N MET A 100 -9.68 -6.57 -17.08
CA MET A 100 -9.98 -5.14 -17.10
C MET A 100 -11.45 -4.87 -16.84
N ARG A 101 -12.37 -5.74 -17.26
CA ARG A 101 -13.80 -5.59 -16.91
C ARG A 101 -14.03 -5.69 -15.39
N ILE A 102 -13.33 -6.61 -14.73
CA ILE A 102 -13.39 -6.72 -13.26
C ILE A 102 -12.80 -5.46 -12.61
N CYS A 103 -11.64 -5.00 -13.09
CA CYS A 103 -11.00 -3.78 -12.61
C CYS A 103 -11.91 -2.55 -12.79
N ASP A 104 -12.57 -2.43 -13.95
CA ASP A 104 -13.48 -1.33 -14.24
C ASP A 104 -14.70 -1.33 -13.31
N GLY A 105 -15.25 -2.52 -13.02
CA GLY A 105 -16.34 -2.67 -12.06
C GLY A 105 -15.92 -2.26 -10.63
N LEU A 106 -14.72 -2.61 -10.19
CA LEU A 106 -14.22 -2.21 -8.88
C LEU A 106 -13.96 -0.69 -8.79
N ILE A 107 -13.40 -0.08 -9.85
CA ILE A 107 -13.14 1.36 -9.88
C ILE A 107 -14.44 2.19 -9.99
N ALA A 108 -15.51 1.63 -10.54
CA ALA A 108 -16.80 2.32 -10.65
C ALA A 108 -17.40 2.64 -9.26
N ILE A 109 -17.02 1.90 -8.24
CA ILE A 109 -17.43 2.16 -6.86
C ILE A 109 -16.38 3.11 -6.22
N PRO A 110 -16.80 4.22 -5.57
CA PRO A 110 -15.86 5.05 -4.83
C PRO A 110 -15.05 4.22 -3.83
N GLY A 111 -13.70 4.26 -3.94
CA GLY A 111 -12.81 3.33 -3.23
C GLY A 111 -13.01 3.32 -1.71
N ILE A 112 -13.30 4.49 -1.11
CA ILE A 112 -13.57 4.59 0.33
C ILE A 112 -14.85 3.83 0.72
N LEU A 113 -15.90 3.89 -0.10
CA LEU A 113 -17.15 3.17 0.17
C LEU A 113 -16.96 1.67 0.02
N LEU A 114 -16.22 1.24 -1.01
CA LEU A 114 -15.87 -0.17 -1.19
C LEU A 114 -15.03 -0.69 -0.02
N ALA A 115 -14.03 0.08 0.43
CA ALA A 115 -13.22 -0.31 1.60
C ALA A 115 -14.07 -0.47 2.86
N ILE A 116 -14.94 0.49 3.16
CA ILE A 116 -15.83 0.43 4.33
C ILE A 116 -16.76 -0.78 4.26
N ALA A 117 -17.38 -1.03 3.09
CA ALA A 117 -18.27 -2.17 2.90
C ALA A 117 -17.52 -3.51 3.11
N LEU A 118 -16.31 -3.64 2.56
CA LEU A 118 -15.48 -4.84 2.75
C LEU A 118 -15.08 -5.04 4.22
N ILE A 119 -14.66 -3.98 4.91
CA ILE A 119 -14.30 -4.05 6.34
C ILE A 119 -15.52 -4.40 7.20
N ALA A 120 -16.69 -3.86 6.87
CA ALA A 120 -17.94 -4.19 7.57
C ALA A 120 -18.31 -5.67 7.41
N ALA A 121 -18.08 -6.24 6.22
CA ALA A 121 -18.37 -7.65 5.93
C ALA A 121 -17.34 -8.62 6.54
N LEU A 122 -16.04 -8.25 6.50
CA LEU A 122 -14.92 -9.11 6.92
C LEU A 122 -14.57 -8.98 8.42
N GLY A 123 -15.00 -7.87 9.05
CA GLY A 123 -14.62 -7.50 10.41
C GLY A 123 -13.42 -6.54 10.48
N THR A 124 -13.19 -5.96 11.66
CA THR A 124 -12.30 -4.79 11.89
C THR A 124 -10.84 -5.17 12.19
N SER A 125 -10.37 -6.37 11.86
CA SER A 125 -8.97 -6.74 12.09
C SER A 125 -8.03 -5.98 11.13
N SER A 126 -6.79 -5.71 11.55
CA SER A 126 -5.79 -5.04 10.71
C SER A 126 -5.54 -5.79 9.39
N TRP A 127 -5.59 -7.11 9.39
CA TRP A 127 -5.48 -7.93 8.18
C TRP A 127 -6.65 -7.74 7.22
N ASN A 128 -7.88 -7.63 7.74
CA ASN A 128 -9.06 -7.38 6.91
C ASN A 128 -9.00 -5.99 6.27
N VAL A 129 -8.45 -5.00 6.99
CA VAL A 129 -8.16 -3.68 6.43
C VAL A 129 -7.14 -3.77 5.29
N VAL A 130 -6.05 -4.52 5.49
CA VAL A 130 -5.05 -4.75 4.42
C VAL A 130 -5.69 -5.42 3.20
N LEU A 131 -6.50 -6.46 3.38
CA LEU A 131 -7.19 -7.15 2.28
C LEU A 131 -8.15 -6.21 1.55
N ALA A 132 -9.00 -5.49 2.28
CA ALA A 132 -9.98 -4.56 1.71
C ALA A 132 -9.29 -3.47 0.87
N LEU A 133 -8.27 -2.83 1.42
CA LEU A 133 -7.53 -1.78 0.73
C LEU A 133 -6.72 -2.32 -0.46
N THR A 134 -6.17 -3.53 -0.35
CA THR A 134 -5.50 -4.20 -1.47
C THR A 134 -6.46 -4.39 -2.64
N ILE A 135 -7.67 -4.88 -2.39
CA ILE A 135 -8.71 -5.05 -3.43
C ILE A 135 -9.03 -3.69 -4.08
N VAL A 136 -9.14 -2.63 -3.30
CA VAL A 136 -9.47 -1.29 -3.79
C VAL A 136 -8.35 -0.70 -4.67
N TYR A 137 -7.08 -0.87 -4.29
CA TYR A 137 -5.95 -0.23 -5.00
C TYR A 137 -5.37 -1.07 -6.13
N THR A 138 -5.50 -2.39 -6.10
CA THR A 138 -4.98 -3.30 -7.14
C THR A 138 -5.42 -2.92 -8.56
N PRO A 139 -6.70 -2.55 -8.85
CA PRO A 139 -7.13 -2.20 -10.19
C PRO A 139 -6.40 -0.98 -10.79
N SER A 140 -6.09 0.03 -9.97
CA SER A 140 -5.35 1.21 -10.41
C SER A 140 -3.93 0.86 -10.82
N VAL A 141 -3.24 0.06 -10.02
CA VAL A 141 -1.88 -0.44 -10.34
C VAL A 141 -1.93 -1.30 -11.59
N ALA A 142 -2.88 -2.23 -11.70
CA ALA A 142 -3.02 -3.12 -12.85
C ALA A 142 -3.21 -2.34 -14.16
N ARG A 143 -3.99 -1.26 -14.15
CA ARG A 143 -4.22 -0.40 -15.31
C ARG A 143 -2.96 0.35 -15.72
N THR A 144 -2.21 0.89 -14.77
CA THR A 144 -0.94 1.58 -15.01
C THR A 144 0.10 0.64 -15.60
N VAL A 145 0.27 -0.53 -14.99
CA VAL A 145 1.19 -1.58 -15.46
C VAL A 145 0.81 -2.06 -16.86
N ARG A 146 -0.49 -2.32 -17.11
CA ARG A 146 -0.99 -2.72 -18.41
C ARG A 146 -0.64 -1.71 -19.49
N ALA A 147 -0.89 -0.41 -19.24
CA ALA A 147 -0.58 0.64 -20.20
C ALA A 147 0.91 0.67 -20.56
N SER A 148 1.78 0.61 -19.56
CA SER A 148 3.24 0.57 -19.74
C SER A 148 3.69 -0.71 -20.46
N ALA A 149 3.15 -1.86 -20.08
CA ALA A 149 3.47 -3.14 -20.68
C ALA A 149 3.04 -3.24 -22.16
N MET A 150 1.94 -2.58 -22.55
CA MET A 150 1.52 -2.50 -23.96
C MET A 150 2.53 -1.74 -24.82
N VAL A 151 3.08 -0.65 -24.32
CA VAL A 151 4.13 0.12 -25.02
C VAL A 151 5.40 -0.71 -25.18
N ILE A 152 5.80 -1.43 -24.13
CA ILE A 152 7.01 -2.27 -24.15
C ILE A 152 6.84 -3.47 -25.08
N LYS A 153 5.66 -4.07 -25.13
CA LYS A 153 5.34 -5.21 -25.99
C LYS A 153 5.56 -4.93 -27.48
N GLU A 154 5.42 -3.67 -27.90
CA GLU A 154 5.59 -3.23 -29.29
C GLU A 154 7.02 -2.84 -29.63
N GLN A 155 7.96 -2.98 -28.71
CA GLN A 155 9.37 -2.68 -28.96
C GLN A 155 10.03 -3.73 -29.86
N PRO A 156 10.95 -3.32 -30.78
CA PRO A 156 11.60 -4.22 -31.74
C PRO A 156 12.32 -5.41 -31.10
N TYR A 157 12.90 -5.25 -29.90
CA TYR A 157 13.58 -6.35 -29.21
C TYR A 157 12.62 -7.43 -28.72
N VAL A 158 11.36 -7.07 -28.41
CA VAL A 158 10.31 -8.03 -28.03
C VAL A 158 9.85 -8.82 -29.26
N GLU A 159 9.70 -8.16 -30.41
CA GLU A 159 9.38 -8.82 -31.68
C GLU A 159 10.50 -9.77 -32.12
N ALA A 160 11.76 -9.33 -32.04
CA ALA A 160 12.90 -10.17 -32.31
C ALA A 160 12.92 -11.44 -31.44
N ALA A 161 12.59 -11.32 -30.16
CA ALA A 161 12.50 -12.47 -29.25
C ALA A 161 11.38 -13.44 -29.63
N LYS A 162 10.22 -12.94 -30.13
CA LYS A 162 9.15 -13.79 -30.65
C LYS A 162 9.59 -14.58 -31.89
N VAL A 163 10.29 -13.91 -32.82
CA VAL A 163 10.83 -14.56 -34.04
C VAL A 163 11.88 -15.61 -33.68
N GLN A 164 12.68 -15.38 -32.63
CA GLN A 164 13.63 -16.34 -32.09
C GLN A 164 12.98 -17.53 -31.36
N GLY A 165 11.66 -17.57 -31.23
CA GLY A 165 10.94 -18.67 -30.60
C GLY A 165 10.95 -18.65 -29.07
N PHE A 166 11.15 -17.48 -28.45
CA PHE A 166 11.03 -17.37 -26.99
C PHE A 166 9.60 -17.67 -26.54
N SER A 167 9.46 -18.44 -25.47
CA SER A 167 8.15 -18.71 -24.88
C SER A 167 7.51 -17.43 -24.34
N ASN A 168 6.18 -17.37 -24.38
CA ASN A 168 5.41 -16.23 -23.86
C ASN A 168 5.77 -15.89 -22.41
N PHE A 169 5.99 -16.89 -21.57
CA PHE A 169 6.41 -16.72 -20.19
C PHE A 169 7.78 -16.01 -20.09
N LYS A 170 8.75 -16.41 -20.92
CA LYS A 170 10.08 -15.78 -20.96
C LYS A 170 10.01 -14.34 -21.43
N ILE A 171 9.14 -14.03 -22.41
CA ILE A 171 8.92 -12.67 -22.90
C ILE A 171 8.31 -11.80 -21.80
N LEU A 172 7.26 -12.28 -21.13
CA LEU A 172 6.57 -11.54 -20.07
C LEU A 172 7.52 -11.21 -18.90
N TRP A 173 8.22 -12.22 -18.37
CA TRP A 173 8.99 -12.08 -17.14
C TRP A 173 10.40 -11.53 -17.34
N LYS A 174 11.03 -11.74 -18.51
CA LYS A 174 12.40 -11.27 -18.76
C LYS A 174 12.51 -10.02 -19.61
N LEU A 175 11.50 -9.70 -20.41
CA LEU A 175 11.56 -8.56 -21.32
C LEU A 175 10.54 -7.48 -20.96
N ILE A 176 9.30 -7.84 -20.63
CA ILE A 176 8.24 -6.87 -20.35
C ILE A 176 8.30 -6.42 -18.90
N LEU A 177 8.30 -7.33 -17.93
CA LEU A 177 8.26 -7.01 -16.51
C LEU A 177 9.35 -6.04 -16.05
N PRO A 178 10.64 -6.19 -16.40
CA PRO A 178 11.67 -5.24 -15.99
C PRO A 178 11.41 -3.82 -16.49
N GLY A 179 10.84 -3.68 -17.71
CA GLY A 179 10.52 -2.39 -18.28
C GLY A 179 9.33 -1.66 -17.63
N VAL A 180 8.42 -2.38 -16.99
CA VAL A 180 7.27 -1.75 -16.29
C VAL A 180 7.59 -1.33 -14.85
N ILE A 181 8.74 -1.70 -14.31
CA ILE A 181 9.14 -1.28 -12.95
C ILE A 181 9.39 0.23 -12.89
N SER A 182 9.99 0.82 -13.94
CA SER A 182 10.31 2.25 -14.00
C SER A 182 9.09 3.17 -13.82
N PRO A 183 7.91 2.91 -14.41
CA PRO A 183 6.71 3.71 -14.18
C PRO A 183 6.02 3.47 -12.82
N LEU A 184 6.44 2.43 -12.07
CA LEU A 184 5.89 2.09 -10.74
C LEU A 184 6.66 2.77 -9.59
N THR A 185 7.85 3.29 -9.86
CA THR A 185 8.70 4.03 -8.89
C THR A 185 8.65 5.52 -9.13
#